data_ba34f39a30d91a9e4bf3d83eb2d67f11
#
_entry.id   ba34f39a30d91a9e4bf3d83eb2d67f11
#
_cell.length_a   1.000
_cell.length_b   1.000
_cell.length_c   1.000
_cell.angle_alpha   90.00
_cell.angle_beta   90.00
_cell.angle_gamma   90.00
#
_symmetry.space_group_name_H-M   'P 1'
#
loop_
_entity.id
_entity.type
_entity.pdbx_description
1 polymer ?
#
loop_
_entity_poly.entity_id
_entity_poly.type
_entity_poly.pdbx_seq_one_letter_code
_entity_poly.pdbx_strand_id
1 'polypeptide(L)'
;MRVSAVLTAAVVAVAVAWPAAAQDAKVERGKQVYVEQKCKLCHSIGGEGSAKGPLDDVGSKLKAEEIKEWIVNAPAMTEKTKATRKPAMKAYPNLPAADLEALVAYMGSLKKK
;
A
#
# COMPACT_ATOMS: atom_id res chain seq x y z
N MET A 1 -54.92 -34.75 17.18
CA MET A 1 -53.86 -34.55 16.16
C MET A 1 -53.09 -33.28 16.52
N ARG A 2 -51.86 -33.47 16.94
CA ARG A 2 -50.95 -32.34 17.21
C ARG A 2 -50.08 -32.17 15.98
N VAL A 3 -50.21 -31.08 15.29
CA VAL A 3 -49.29 -30.72 14.19
C VAL A 3 -48.11 -29.97 14.81
N SER A 4 -46.99 -30.62 14.91
CA SER A 4 -45.75 -29.93 15.32
C SER A 4 -45.18 -29.21 14.12
N ALA A 5 -45.35 -27.86 14.12
CA ALA A 5 -44.64 -27.03 13.15
C ALA A 5 -43.18 -26.99 13.53
N VAL A 6 -42.34 -27.65 12.77
CA VAL A 6 -40.87 -27.52 12.88
C VAL A 6 -40.48 -26.21 12.14
N LEU A 7 -40.23 -25.17 12.91
CA LEU A 7 -39.63 -23.95 12.36
C LEU A 7 -38.13 -24.23 12.13
N THR A 8 -37.80 -24.55 10.93
CA THR A 8 -36.37 -24.55 10.49
C THR A 8 -35.95 -23.11 10.32
N ALA A 9 -35.23 -22.57 11.28
CA ALA A 9 -34.55 -21.30 11.14
C ALA A 9 -33.40 -21.48 10.13
N ALA A 10 -33.57 -20.91 8.93
CA ALA A 10 -32.48 -20.82 7.97
C ALA A 10 -31.48 -19.77 8.47
N VAL A 11 -30.34 -20.21 8.97
CA VAL A 11 -29.22 -19.30 9.28
C VAL A 11 -28.56 -18.91 7.97
N VAL A 12 -28.86 -17.70 7.50
CA VAL A 12 -28.14 -17.12 6.36
C VAL A 12 -26.80 -16.64 6.89
N ALA A 13 -25.75 -17.42 6.65
CA ALA A 13 -24.40 -16.98 6.91
C ALA A 13 -24.03 -15.94 5.85
N VAL A 14 -24.05 -14.67 6.21
CA VAL A 14 -23.53 -13.61 5.36
C VAL A 14 -22.00 -13.67 5.45
N ALA A 15 -21.37 -14.25 4.44
CA ALA A 15 -19.92 -14.23 4.32
C ALA A 15 -19.50 -12.79 3.96
N VAL A 16 -18.94 -12.07 4.93
CA VAL A 16 -18.39 -10.73 4.70
C VAL A 16 -16.99 -10.90 4.12
N ALA A 17 -16.88 -10.96 2.79
CA ALA A 17 -15.60 -11.04 2.07
C ALA A 17 -14.93 -9.65 1.92
N TRP A 18 -15.18 -8.78 2.87
CA TRP A 18 -14.95 -7.34 2.77
C TRP A 18 -13.48 -6.87 2.78
N PRO A 19 -12.57 -7.39 3.63
CA PRO A 19 -11.23 -6.80 3.76
C PRO A 19 -10.34 -6.97 2.52
N ALA A 20 -10.44 -8.09 1.80
CA ALA A 20 -9.61 -8.38 0.64
C ALA A 20 -9.94 -7.46 -0.54
N ALA A 21 -11.23 -7.25 -0.86
CA ALA A 21 -11.66 -6.38 -1.95
C ALA A 21 -11.29 -4.90 -1.71
N ALA A 22 -11.43 -4.41 -0.47
CA ALA A 22 -11.06 -3.06 -0.09
C ALA A 22 -9.54 -2.84 -0.18
N GLN A 23 -8.74 -3.84 0.23
CA GLN A 23 -7.28 -3.78 0.12
C GLN A 23 -6.82 -3.81 -1.33
N ASP A 24 -7.43 -4.62 -2.19
CA ASP A 24 -7.13 -4.68 -3.62
C ASP A 24 -7.44 -3.35 -4.31
N ALA A 25 -8.56 -2.70 -3.96
CA ALA A 25 -8.93 -1.39 -4.48
C ALA A 25 -7.92 -0.30 -4.06
N LYS A 26 -7.43 -0.33 -2.83
CA LYS A 26 -6.38 0.57 -2.36
C LYS A 26 -5.07 0.36 -3.11
N VAL A 27 -4.65 -0.88 -3.30
CA VAL A 27 -3.44 -1.22 -4.04
C VAL A 27 -3.54 -0.71 -5.48
N GLU A 28 -4.67 -0.91 -6.16
CA GLU A 28 -4.89 -0.40 -7.50
C GLU A 28 -4.83 1.14 -7.55
N ARG A 29 -5.46 1.82 -6.60
CA ARG A 29 -5.32 3.29 -6.51
C ARG A 29 -3.88 3.69 -6.22
N GLY A 30 -3.17 2.96 -5.38
CA GLY A 30 -1.75 3.19 -5.08
C GLY A 30 -0.86 3.10 -6.32
N LYS A 31 -1.14 2.17 -7.21
CA LYS A 31 -0.45 2.08 -8.52
C LYS A 31 -0.65 3.34 -9.35
N GLN A 32 -1.88 3.87 -9.37
CA GLN A 32 -2.18 5.11 -10.08
C GLN A 32 -1.43 6.30 -9.45
N VAL A 33 -1.45 6.42 -8.14
CA VAL A 33 -0.72 7.49 -7.42
C VAL A 33 0.78 7.40 -7.69
N TYR A 34 1.34 6.21 -7.70
CA TYR A 34 2.75 5.97 -8.05
C TYR A 34 3.10 6.55 -9.43
N VAL A 35 2.24 6.34 -10.41
CA VAL A 35 2.42 6.89 -11.77
C VAL A 35 2.22 8.41 -11.77
N GLU A 36 1.16 8.89 -11.16
CA GLU A 36 0.84 10.33 -11.11
C GLU A 36 1.94 11.15 -10.44
N GLN A 37 2.55 10.63 -9.37
CA GLN A 37 3.63 11.30 -8.65
C GLN A 37 5.01 11.07 -9.27
N LYS A 38 5.10 10.36 -10.38
CA LYS A 38 6.34 10.10 -11.12
C LYS A 38 7.42 9.40 -10.30
N CYS A 39 7.03 8.49 -9.42
CA CYS A 39 7.95 7.77 -8.55
C CYS A 39 8.97 6.94 -9.33
N LYS A 40 8.62 6.47 -10.52
CA LYS A 40 9.51 5.69 -11.40
C LYS A 40 10.71 6.47 -11.94
N LEU A 41 10.75 7.80 -11.79
CA LEU A 41 11.94 8.57 -12.15
C LEU A 41 13.13 8.23 -11.24
N CYS A 42 12.83 7.80 -10.02
CA CYS A 42 13.85 7.45 -9.02
C CYS A 42 13.77 6.00 -8.55
N HIS A 43 12.67 5.33 -8.80
CA HIS A 43 12.43 3.95 -8.35
C HIS A 43 12.05 3.03 -9.49
N SER A 44 12.18 1.73 -9.26
CA SER A 44 11.67 0.70 -10.18
C SER A 44 10.80 -0.32 -9.45
N ILE A 45 9.84 -0.86 -10.18
CA ILE A 45 9.01 -1.98 -9.75
C ILE A 45 8.89 -2.92 -10.96
N GLY A 46 9.22 -4.19 -10.76
CA GLY A 46 9.19 -5.18 -11.83
C GLY A 46 10.11 -4.83 -13.02
N GLY A 47 11.21 -4.13 -12.76
CA GLY A 47 12.17 -3.70 -13.77
C GLY A 47 11.78 -2.41 -14.51
N GLU A 48 10.62 -1.84 -14.24
CA GLU A 48 10.20 -0.57 -14.84
C GLU A 48 10.59 0.61 -13.96
N GLY A 49 11.35 1.54 -14.51
CA GLY A 49 11.81 2.75 -13.83
C GLY A 49 13.31 2.76 -13.60
N SER A 50 13.75 3.53 -12.61
CA SER A 50 15.18 3.64 -12.29
C SER A 50 15.69 2.41 -11.53
N ALA A 51 16.63 1.68 -12.13
CA ALA A 51 17.26 0.50 -11.54
C ALA A 51 18.03 0.78 -10.24
N LYS A 52 18.32 2.04 -9.96
CA LYS A 52 19.04 2.46 -8.74
C LYS A 52 18.16 2.46 -7.49
N GLY A 53 16.84 2.41 -7.62
CA GLY A 53 15.91 2.48 -6.50
C GLY A 53 14.80 1.43 -6.58
N PRO A 54 15.12 0.11 -6.63
CA PRO A 54 14.11 -0.92 -6.71
C PRO A 54 13.24 -0.96 -5.44
N LEU A 55 11.93 -1.05 -5.64
CA LEU A 55 10.92 -1.15 -4.57
C LEU A 55 10.27 -2.54 -4.50
N ASP A 56 10.78 -3.51 -5.25
CA ASP A 56 10.17 -4.84 -5.41
C ASP A 56 9.97 -5.60 -4.10
N ASP A 57 10.73 -5.26 -3.07
CA ASP A 57 10.68 -5.92 -1.77
C ASP A 57 10.47 -4.95 -0.59
N VAL A 58 10.05 -3.74 -0.88
CA VAL A 58 9.93 -2.70 0.16
C VAL A 58 8.92 -3.06 1.25
N GLY A 59 7.86 -3.77 0.89
CA GLY A 59 6.84 -4.24 1.83
C GLY A 59 7.34 -5.30 2.82
N SER A 60 8.45 -5.98 2.51
CA SER A 60 9.10 -6.91 3.42
C SER A 60 10.13 -6.23 4.33
N LYS A 61 10.65 -5.07 3.91
CA LYS A 61 11.72 -4.35 4.61
C LYS A 61 11.24 -3.27 5.54
N LEU A 62 10.15 -2.60 5.19
CA LEU A 62 9.63 -1.45 5.93
C LEU A 62 8.19 -1.71 6.40
N LYS A 63 7.88 -1.21 7.58
CA LYS A 63 6.52 -1.18 8.11
C LYS A 63 5.72 -0.06 7.44
N ALA A 64 4.39 -0.14 7.50
CA ALA A 64 3.50 0.84 6.88
C ALA A 64 3.80 2.28 7.36
N GLU A 65 4.04 2.46 8.65
CA GLU A 65 4.37 3.78 9.21
C GLU A 65 5.70 4.33 8.67
N GLU A 66 6.68 3.46 8.48
CA GLU A 66 7.98 3.85 7.91
C GLU A 66 7.84 4.23 6.42
N ILE A 67 7.06 3.48 5.67
CA ILE A 67 6.75 3.80 4.27
C ILE A 67 6.06 5.16 4.19
N LYS A 68 5.07 5.39 5.04
CA LYS A 68 4.37 6.68 5.13
C LYS A 68 5.33 7.83 5.40
N GLU A 69 6.22 7.68 6.38
CA GLU A 69 7.22 8.69 6.72
C GLU A 69 8.15 8.99 5.55
N TRP A 70 8.59 7.98 4.81
CA TRP A 70 9.39 8.17 3.61
C TRP A 70 8.66 9.00 2.54
N ILE A 71 7.35 8.85 2.43
CA ILE A 71 6.55 9.59 1.44
C ILE A 71 6.34 11.04 1.87
N VAL A 72 5.89 11.26 3.11
CA VAL A 72 5.49 12.61 3.57
C VAL A 72 6.65 13.41 4.16
N ASN A 73 7.70 12.75 4.60
CA ASN A 73 8.78 13.37 5.36
C ASN A 73 10.16 12.81 4.98
N ALA A 74 10.38 12.62 3.69
CA ALA A 74 11.59 12.01 3.15
C ALA A 74 12.90 12.66 3.65
N PRO A 75 13.03 14.00 3.72
CA PRO A 75 14.27 14.59 4.23
C PRO A 75 14.64 14.15 5.66
N ALA A 76 13.66 14.07 6.55
CA ALA A 76 13.89 13.59 7.91
C ALA A 76 14.27 12.11 7.94
N MET A 77 13.66 11.29 7.08
CA MET A 77 14.01 9.87 6.96
C MET A 77 15.40 9.68 6.36
N THR A 78 15.78 10.50 5.39
CA THR A 78 17.13 10.50 4.81
C THR A 78 18.18 10.76 5.90
N GLU A 79 17.94 11.75 6.74
CA GLU A 79 18.83 12.08 7.86
C GLU A 79 18.87 10.97 8.90
N LYS A 80 17.69 10.51 9.34
CA LYS A 80 17.55 9.46 10.37
C LYS A 80 18.24 8.15 9.96
N THR A 81 18.10 7.74 8.70
CA THR A 81 18.65 6.48 8.20
C THR A 81 20.06 6.64 7.60
N LYS A 82 20.56 7.86 7.53
CA LYS A 82 21.86 8.19 6.89
C LYS A 82 21.93 7.72 5.45
N ALA A 83 20.83 7.84 4.72
CA ALA A 83 20.76 7.45 3.32
C ALA A 83 21.68 8.35 2.48
N THR A 84 22.42 7.74 1.57
CA THR A 84 23.46 8.42 0.78
C THR A 84 23.10 8.58 -0.68
N ARG A 85 21.96 8.04 -1.11
CA ARG A 85 21.54 8.10 -2.51
C ARG A 85 21.33 9.55 -2.97
N LYS A 86 21.78 9.84 -4.19
CA LYS A 86 21.64 11.16 -4.83
C LYS A 86 20.86 11.04 -6.16
N PRO A 87 19.94 11.97 -6.44
CA PRO A 87 19.43 12.97 -5.52
C PRO A 87 18.62 12.34 -4.38
N ALA A 88 18.57 13.01 -3.22
CA ALA A 88 17.77 12.56 -2.09
C ALA A 88 16.27 12.57 -2.45
N MET A 89 15.51 11.64 -1.89
CA MET A 89 14.07 11.58 -2.10
C MET A 89 13.40 12.86 -1.61
N LYS A 90 12.51 13.43 -2.41
CA LYS A 90 11.70 14.59 -2.01
C LYS A 90 10.46 14.14 -1.24
N ALA A 91 9.96 14.99 -0.35
CA ALA A 91 8.73 14.75 0.38
C ALA A 91 7.48 15.08 -0.45
N TYR A 92 6.39 14.40 -0.14
CA TYR A 92 5.06 14.63 -0.71
C TYR A 92 4.04 14.91 0.43
N PRO A 93 4.18 16.04 1.14
CA PRO A 93 3.36 16.30 2.34
C PRO A 93 1.92 16.65 2.02
N ASN A 94 1.61 16.99 0.77
CA ASN A 94 0.30 17.48 0.34
C ASN A 94 -0.55 16.42 -0.38
N LEU A 95 -0.15 15.16 -0.37
CA LEU A 95 -1.00 14.10 -0.92
C LEU A 95 -2.32 14.03 -0.13
N PRO A 96 -3.48 13.92 -0.82
CA PRO A 96 -4.72 13.61 -0.15
C PRO A 96 -4.59 12.36 0.72
N ALA A 97 -5.22 12.32 1.88
CA ALA A 97 -5.10 11.22 2.84
C ALA A 97 -5.42 9.85 2.20
N ALA A 98 -6.46 9.79 1.37
CA ALA A 98 -6.84 8.56 0.67
C ALA A 98 -5.76 8.09 -0.32
N ASP A 99 -5.12 9.02 -1.01
CA ASP A 99 -4.03 8.72 -1.95
C ASP A 99 -2.77 8.26 -1.23
N LEU A 100 -2.46 8.88 -0.10
CA LEU A 100 -1.35 8.46 0.75
C LEU A 100 -1.56 7.04 1.27
N GLU A 101 -2.75 6.74 1.80
CA GLU A 101 -3.09 5.38 2.26
C GLU A 101 -2.99 4.35 1.14
N ALA A 102 -3.47 4.72 -0.05
CA ALA A 102 -3.40 3.85 -1.22
C ALA A 102 -1.95 3.57 -1.64
N LEU A 103 -1.11 4.60 -1.67
CA LEU A 103 0.31 4.43 -2.00
C LEU A 103 1.03 3.58 -0.96
N VAL A 104 0.78 3.79 0.33
CA VAL A 104 1.33 2.96 1.41
C VAL A 104 0.87 1.50 1.27
N ALA A 105 -0.41 1.26 0.96
CA ALA A 105 -0.93 -0.08 0.71
C ALA A 105 -0.24 -0.76 -0.48
N TYR A 106 -0.03 -0.02 -1.57
CA TYR A 106 0.68 -0.54 -2.74
C TYR A 106 2.12 -0.90 -2.38
N MET A 107 2.86 -0.02 -1.73
CA MET A 107 4.23 -0.30 -1.30
C MET A 107 4.30 -1.50 -0.36
N GLY A 108 3.38 -1.57 0.60
CA GLY A 108 3.28 -2.68 1.55
C GLY A 108 2.96 -4.03 0.89
N SER A 109 2.35 -4.02 -0.29
CA SER A 109 2.06 -5.23 -1.08
C SER A 109 3.28 -5.76 -1.83
N LEU A 110 4.33 -4.96 -1.99
CA LEU A 110 5.55 -5.32 -2.70
C LEU A 110 6.48 -6.14 -1.78
N LYS A 111 6.23 -7.42 -1.75
CA LYS A 111 6.96 -8.37 -0.91
C LYS A 111 7.73 -9.38 -1.76
N LYS A 112 8.88 -9.75 -1.27
CA LYS A 112 9.68 -10.83 -1.85
C LYS A 112 8.91 -12.15 -1.75
N LYS A 113 8.84 -12.83 -2.87
CA LYS A 113 8.22 -14.16 -2.94
C LYS A 113 9.16 -15.23 -2.41
#